data_7d15427b3b58557dafc690820979a0e8
#
_entry.id   7d15427b3b58557dafc690820979a0e8
#
_cell.length_a   1.000
_cell.length_b   1.000
_cell.length_c   1.000
_cell.angle_alpha   90.00
_cell.angle_beta   90.00
_cell.angle_gamma   90.00
#
_symmetry.space_group_name_H-M   'P 1'
#
loop_
_entity.id
_entity.type
_entity.pdbx_description
1 polymer ?
#
loop_
_entity_poly.entity_id
_entity_poly.type
_entity_poly.pdbx_seq_one_letter_code
_entity_poly.pdbx_strand_id
1 'polypeptide(L)'
;MMVKEHLKLSRMSIEFPGAYGSFKALEDVDITIHKGEFVSLIGHSGCGKSTVLNIVAGLYRATSGGVILDGREVNSPGSDRAVVFQNHSLLPWLSAYENVELAVKQVFKGKKTKAEIKAWVEHNLELVHMKHAMHKRPAEISGGMKQRVGIARALSMEPDVLLMDEPFGALDALTRAHMQDSLIEIQAELNNTVIRVTHEVDEAVLLADRIIMMRNGPAETIGEVLDVDLPRKRN
;
A
#
# COMPACT_ATOMS: atom_id res chain seq x y z
N MET A 1 -17.38 -13.63 17.28
CA MET A 1 -17.13 -13.94 15.85
C MET A 1 -15.66 -14.27 15.72
N MET A 2 -15.26 -15.40 15.12
CA MET A 2 -13.85 -15.62 14.81
C MET A 2 -13.45 -14.60 13.73
N VAL A 3 -12.45 -13.74 14.01
CA VAL A 3 -11.90 -12.82 13.04
C VAL A 3 -11.17 -13.68 12.00
N LYS A 4 -11.60 -13.61 10.74
CA LYS A 4 -11.06 -14.46 9.67
C LYS A 4 -9.65 -13.98 9.31
N GLU A 5 -8.66 -14.88 9.39
CA GLU A 5 -7.33 -14.64 8.81
C GLU A 5 -7.49 -14.27 7.33
N HIS A 6 -6.94 -13.14 6.92
CA HIS A 6 -7.03 -12.66 5.56
C HIS A 6 -5.67 -12.72 4.85
N LEU A 7 -4.65 -12.15 5.47
CA LEU A 7 -3.29 -12.18 4.98
C LEU A 7 -2.35 -12.76 6.04
N LYS A 8 -1.53 -13.74 5.66
CA LYS A 8 -0.57 -14.38 6.55
C LYS A 8 0.81 -14.42 5.90
N LEU A 9 1.78 -13.83 6.56
CA LEU A 9 3.21 -14.04 6.31
C LEU A 9 3.64 -15.16 7.23
N SER A 10 4.13 -16.28 6.69
CA SER A 10 4.46 -17.47 7.48
C SER A 10 5.94 -17.76 7.39
N ARG A 11 6.67 -17.49 8.47
CA ARG A 11 8.12 -17.68 8.62
C ARG A 11 8.90 -17.23 7.37
N MET A 12 8.54 -16.04 6.90
CA MET A 12 9.02 -15.51 5.64
C MET A 12 10.44 -14.97 5.79
N SER A 13 11.36 -15.47 4.96
CA SER A 13 12.73 -14.96 4.86
C SER A 13 13.08 -14.66 3.42
N ILE A 14 13.95 -13.68 3.21
CA ILE A 14 14.49 -13.34 1.88
C ILE A 14 15.97 -13.02 1.94
N GLU A 15 16.70 -13.59 0.99
CA GLU A 15 18.12 -13.32 0.75
C GLU A 15 18.31 -12.74 -0.65
N PHE A 16 19.14 -11.71 -0.74
CA PHE A 16 19.55 -11.14 -2.02
C PHE A 16 21.01 -11.49 -2.32
N PRO A 17 21.36 -11.78 -3.59
CA PRO A 17 22.76 -11.97 -3.99
C PRO A 17 23.52 -10.64 -3.82
N GLY A 18 24.67 -10.70 -3.18
CA GLY A 18 25.59 -9.57 -2.99
C GLY A 18 26.94 -9.86 -3.60
N ALA A 19 27.79 -8.82 -3.73
CA ALA A 19 29.14 -8.93 -4.33
C ALA A 19 30.08 -9.87 -3.55
N TYR A 20 29.83 -10.09 -2.25
CA TYR A 20 30.67 -10.90 -1.36
C TYR A 20 29.89 -12.05 -0.67
N GLY A 21 28.80 -12.50 -1.28
CA GLY A 21 27.92 -13.55 -0.73
C GLY A 21 26.45 -13.11 -0.74
N SER A 22 25.57 -13.89 -0.10
CA SER A 22 24.16 -13.48 0.05
C SER A 22 23.99 -12.53 1.23
N PHE A 23 23.09 -11.56 1.09
CA PHE A 23 22.64 -10.68 2.16
C PHE A 23 21.20 -11.08 2.55
N LYS A 24 21.02 -11.52 3.79
CA LYS A 24 19.70 -11.82 4.34
C LYS A 24 19.03 -10.53 4.76
N ALA A 25 18.01 -10.10 4.01
CA ALA A 25 17.28 -8.87 4.27
C ALA A 25 16.16 -9.05 5.29
N LEU A 26 15.51 -10.21 5.31
CA LEU A 26 14.46 -10.56 6.29
C LEU A 26 14.66 -11.98 6.78
N GLU A 27 14.40 -12.22 8.06
CA GLU A 27 14.45 -13.54 8.67
C GLU A 27 13.23 -13.81 9.54
N ASP A 28 12.58 -14.96 9.27
CA ASP A 28 11.50 -15.54 10.06
C ASP A 28 10.37 -14.56 10.41
N VAL A 29 9.96 -13.74 9.44
CA VAL A 29 8.86 -12.79 9.60
C VAL A 29 7.54 -13.55 9.63
N ASP A 30 6.85 -13.51 10.77
CA ASP A 30 5.54 -14.15 10.97
C ASP A 30 4.52 -13.11 11.40
N ILE A 31 3.51 -12.86 10.55
CA ILE A 31 2.45 -11.86 10.76
C ILE A 31 1.13 -12.43 10.24
N THR A 32 0.09 -12.33 11.05
CA THR A 32 -1.30 -12.55 10.60
C THR A 32 -2.04 -11.22 10.61
N ILE A 33 -2.68 -10.88 9.50
CA ILE A 33 -3.47 -9.64 9.33
C ILE A 33 -4.91 -10.05 8.99
N HIS A 34 -5.87 -9.40 9.63
CA HIS A 34 -7.27 -9.67 9.48
C HIS A 34 -7.90 -8.82 8.39
N LYS A 35 -9.02 -9.26 7.83
CA LYS A 35 -9.72 -8.51 6.79
C LYS A 35 -10.22 -7.18 7.33
N GLY A 36 -9.97 -6.10 6.57
CA GLY A 36 -10.33 -4.75 6.93
C GLY A 36 -9.44 -4.11 8.01
N GLU A 37 -8.34 -4.76 8.38
CA GLU A 37 -7.38 -4.22 9.34
C GLU A 37 -6.45 -3.21 8.68
N PHE A 38 -6.16 -2.12 9.37
CA PHE A 38 -5.15 -1.14 9.00
C PHE A 38 -3.88 -1.38 9.82
N VAL A 39 -2.83 -1.84 9.19
CA VAL A 39 -1.54 -2.14 9.83
C VAL A 39 -0.47 -1.16 9.37
N SER A 40 0.24 -0.55 10.32
CA SER A 40 1.43 0.27 10.03
C SER A 40 2.70 -0.50 10.37
N LEU A 41 3.62 -0.60 9.39
CA LEU A 41 4.98 -1.08 9.59
C LEU A 41 5.89 0.11 9.86
N ILE A 42 6.51 0.16 11.05
CA ILE A 42 7.46 1.21 11.42
C ILE A 42 8.84 0.62 11.71
N GLY A 43 9.87 1.45 11.66
CA GLY A 43 11.25 1.06 11.93
C GLY A 43 12.24 1.96 11.18
N HIS A 44 13.52 1.83 11.50
CA HIS A 44 14.58 2.62 10.86
C HIS A 44 14.66 2.41 9.35
N SER A 45 15.30 3.36 8.64
CA SER A 45 15.61 3.18 7.23
C SER A 45 16.50 1.95 7.04
N GLY A 46 16.17 1.15 6.02
CA GLY A 46 16.89 -0.08 5.71
C GLY A 46 16.41 -1.32 6.47
N CYS A 47 15.47 -1.24 7.44
CA CYS A 47 14.97 -2.41 8.18
C CYS A 47 13.94 -3.28 7.42
N GLY A 48 14.03 -3.39 6.12
CA GLY A 48 13.26 -4.36 5.32
C GLY A 48 11.77 -4.05 5.12
N LYS A 49 11.19 -2.92 5.59
CA LYS A 49 9.76 -2.61 5.45
C LYS A 49 9.24 -2.67 4.01
N SER A 50 9.93 -1.97 3.10
CA SER A 50 9.58 -2.01 1.67
C SER A 50 9.79 -3.39 1.07
N THR A 51 10.72 -4.19 1.60
CA THR A 51 10.93 -5.59 1.19
C THR A 51 9.71 -6.44 1.59
N VAL A 52 9.19 -6.28 2.80
CA VAL A 52 7.94 -6.93 3.24
C VAL A 52 6.80 -6.57 2.30
N LEU A 53 6.59 -5.27 2.01
CA LEU A 53 5.55 -4.83 1.06
C LEU A 53 5.71 -5.47 -0.32
N ASN A 54 6.93 -5.51 -0.86
CA ASN A 54 7.19 -6.06 -2.18
C ASN A 54 6.94 -7.57 -2.25
N ILE A 55 7.18 -8.31 -1.17
CA ILE A 55 6.85 -9.73 -1.11
C ILE A 55 5.33 -9.92 -1.03
N VAL A 56 4.63 -9.16 -0.20
CA VAL A 56 3.16 -9.18 -0.12
C VAL A 56 2.53 -8.79 -1.45
N ALA A 57 3.11 -7.84 -2.18
CA ALA A 57 2.68 -7.47 -3.53
C ALA A 57 2.91 -8.57 -4.58
N GLY A 58 3.74 -9.58 -4.26
CA GLY A 58 4.17 -10.62 -5.20
C GLY A 58 5.23 -10.15 -6.19
N LEU A 59 5.92 -9.02 -5.91
CA LEU A 59 7.02 -8.48 -6.71
C LEU A 59 8.34 -9.18 -6.40
N TYR A 60 8.53 -9.60 -5.14
CA TYR A 60 9.65 -10.43 -4.72
C TYR A 60 9.13 -11.78 -4.23
N ARG A 61 9.91 -12.82 -4.47
CA ARG A 61 9.64 -14.16 -3.95
C ARG A 61 10.48 -14.41 -2.71
N ALA A 62 9.85 -14.85 -1.63
CA ALA A 62 10.56 -15.27 -0.42
C ALA A 62 11.52 -16.44 -0.73
N THR A 63 12.69 -16.46 -0.07
CA THR A 63 13.64 -17.56 -0.16
C THR A 63 13.14 -18.76 0.64
N SER A 64 12.47 -18.53 1.77
CA SER A 64 11.78 -19.53 2.57
C SER A 64 10.52 -18.97 3.21
N GLY A 65 9.58 -19.82 3.60
CA GLY A 65 8.26 -19.39 4.02
C GLY A 65 7.46 -18.82 2.86
N GLY A 66 6.45 -18.01 3.15
CA GLY A 66 5.62 -17.42 2.09
C GLY A 66 4.51 -16.51 2.60
N VAL A 67 3.76 -15.97 1.66
CA VAL A 67 2.59 -15.13 1.91
C VAL A 67 1.34 -15.85 1.43
N ILE A 68 0.32 -15.87 2.26
CA ILE A 68 -0.98 -16.48 1.96
C ILE A 68 -2.04 -15.39 2.06
N LEU A 69 -2.82 -15.19 1.00
CA LEU A 69 -3.97 -14.27 0.97
C LEU A 69 -5.24 -15.08 0.72
N ASP A 70 -6.20 -15.01 1.63
CA ASP A 70 -7.45 -15.78 1.59
C ASP A 70 -7.27 -17.27 1.27
N GLY A 71 -6.23 -17.89 1.88
CA GLY A 71 -5.90 -19.31 1.72
C GLY A 71 -5.16 -19.65 0.42
N ARG A 72 -4.76 -18.65 -0.38
CA ARG A 72 -3.97 -18.83 -1.61
C ARG A 72 -2.58 -18.26 -1.45
N GLU A 73 -1.57 -18.99 -1.90
CA GLU A 73 -0.19 -18.52 -1.88
C GLU A 73 0.03 -17.40 -2.89
N VAL A 74 0.72 -16.34 -2.45
CA VAL A 74 1.09 -15.19 -3.26
C VAL A 74 2.43 -15.45 -3.95
N ASN A 75 2.41 -15.77 -5.24
CA ASN A 75 3.61 -16.09 -6.02
C ASN A 75 3.91 -15.07 -7.14
N SER A 76 2.99 -14.14 -7.39
CA SER A 76 3.09 -13.13 -8.44
C SER A 76 2.18 -11.92 -8.14
N PRO A 77 2.39 -10.76 -8.78
CA PRO A 77 1.46 -9.64 -8.72
C PRO A 77 0.04 -10.04 -9.15
N GLY A 78 -0.96 -9.47 -8.47
CA GLY A 78 -2.37 -9.73 -8.74
C GLY A 78 -3.22 -8.46 -8.62
N SER A 79 -4.43 -8.46 -9.20
CA SER A 79 -5.37 -7.34 -9.12
C SER A 79 -6.05 -7.21 -7.75
N ASP A 80 -5.94 -8.22 -6.91
CA ASP A 80 -6.38 -8.27 -5.52
C ASP A 80 -5.49 -7.44 -4.58
N ARG A 81 -4.32 -7.00 -5.07
CA ARG A 81 -3.36 -6.17 -4.32
C ARG A 81 -2.94 -4.97 -5.14
N ALA A 82 -3.03 -3.78 -4.55
CA ALA A 82 -2.52 -2.56 -5.18
C ALA A 82 -1.38 -1.95 -4.36
N VAL A 83 -0.41 -1.35 -5.05
CA VAL A 83 0.77 -0.74 -4.42
C VAL A 83 0.83 0.75 -4.73
N VAL A 84 0.96 1.55 -3.68
CA VAL A 84 1.36 2.96 -3.76
C VAL A 84 2.84 3.05 -3.41
N PHE A 85 3.67 3.29 -4.40
CA PHE A 85 5.12 3.38 -4.22
C PHE A 85 5.54 4.77 -3.73
N GLN A 86 6.63 4.84 -2.98
CA GLN A 86 7.26 6.08 -2.56
C GLN A 86 7.59 7.00 -3.75
N ASN A 87 8.07 6.46 -4.85
CA ASN A 87 8.42 7.17 -6.09
C ASN A 87 7.23 7.30 -7.06
N HIS A 88 6.04 7.58 -6.63
CA HIS A 88 4.82 7.81 -7.41
C HIS A 88 4.55 6.83 -8.58
N SER A 89 5.58 6.35 -9.28
CA SER A 89 5.59 5.37 -10.38
C SER A 89 4.53 5.65 -11.48
N LEU A 90 4.32 6.93 -11.80
CA LEU A 90 3.45 7.34 -12.90
C LEU A 90 4.16 7.20 -14.24
N LEU A 91 3.43 6.77 -15.25
CA LEU A 91 3.90 6.71 -16.62
C LEU A 91 4.02 8.14 -17.18
N PRO A 92 5.23 8.63 -17.50
CA PRO A 92 5.46 10.05 -17.76
C PRO A 92 4.83 10.55 -19.08
N TRP A 93 4.52 9.64 -20.02
CA TRP A 93 3.87 9.94 -21.29
C TRP A 93 2.34 9.96 -21.22
N LEU A 94 1.75 9.52 -20.11
CA LEU A 94 0.30 9.53 -19.87
C LEU A 94 -0.08 10.70 -18.95
N SER A 95 -1.29 11.25 -19.16
CA SER A 95 -1.91 12.21 -18.24
C SER A 95 -2.26 11.55 -16.89
N ALA A 96 -2.65 12.32 -15.90
CA ALA A 96 -3.15 11.80 -14.62
C ALA A 96 -4.36 10.88 -14.83
N TYR A 97 -5.31 11.30 -15.68
CA TYR A 97 -6.47 10.50 -16.06
C TYR A 97 -6.06 9.15 -16.69
N GLU A 98 -5.18 9.17 -17.68
CA GLU A 98 -4.75 7.97 -18.40
C GLU A 98 -3.95 7.01 -17.51
N ASN A 99 -3.18 7.52 -16.54
CA ASN A 99 -2.49 6.69 -15.54
C ASN A 99 -3.48 5.88 -14.67
N VAL A 100 -4.59 6.49 -14.26
CA VAL A 100 -5.65 5.80 -13.51
C VAL A 100 -6.48 4.91 -14.43
N GLU A 101 -6.86 5.40 -15.61
CA GLU A 101 -7.65 4.66 -16.59
C GLU A 101 -7.00 3.33 -17.01
N LEU A 102 -5.68 3.33 -17.16
CA LEU A 102 -4.92 2.12 -17.50
C LEU A 102 -5.14 0.99 -16.49
N ALA A 103 -5.07 1.31 -15.19
CA ALA A 103 -5.30 0.34 -14.13
C ALA A 103 -6.76 -0.15 -14.12
N VAL A 104 -7.71 0.78 -14.21
CA VAL A 104 -9.16 0.47 -14.26
C VAL A 104 -9.48 -0.44 -15.45
N LYS A 105 -8.98 -0.12 -16.65
CA LYS A 105 -9.19 -0.94 -17.85
C LYS A 105 -8.62 -2.35 -17.70
N GLN A 106 -7.48 -2.50 -17.04
CA GLN A 106 -6.87 -3.81 -16.83
C GLN A 106 -7.68 -4.68 -15.87
N VAL A 107 -8.15 -4.11 -14.76
CA VAL A 107 -8.89 -4.86 -13.72
C VAL A 107 -10.32 -5.16 -14.14
N PHE A 108 -10.99 -4.19 -14.76
CA PHE A 108 -12.42 -4.29 -15.12
C PHE A 108 -12.65 -4.63 -16.61
N LYS A 109 -11.65 -5.21 -17.28
CA LYS A 109 -11.76 -5.64 -18.67
C LYS A 109 -12.96 -6.56 -18.88
N GLY A 110 -13.90 -6.13 -19.72
CA GLY A 110 -15.13 -6.87 -20.00
C GLY A 110 -16.20 -6.82 -18.90
N LYS A 111 -15.95 -6.14 -17.78
CA LYS A 111 -16.89 -6.00 -16.65
C LYS A 111 -17.59 -4.64 -16.60
N LYS A 112 -16.95 -3.59 -17.11
CA LYS A 112 -17.48 -2.21 -17.15
C LYS A 112 -17.47 -1.68 -18.57
N THR A 113 -18.49 -0.90 -18.92
CA THR A 113 -18.58 -0.16 -20.18
C THR A 113 -17.58 1.00 -20.22
N LYS A 114 -17.34 1.56 -21.40
CA LYS A 114 -16.47 2.76 -21.53
C LYS A 114 -16.96 3.94 -20.71
N ALA A 115 -18.27 4.14 -20.62
CA ALA A 115 -18.88 5.23 -19.84
C ALA A 115 -18.68 5.02 -18.32
N GLU A 116 -18.86 3.79 -17.84
CA GLU A 116 -18.62 3.43 -16.43
C GLU A 116 -17.14 3.54 -16.06
N ILE A 117 -16.22 3.13 -16.93
CA ILE A 117 -14.77 3.31 -16.74
C ILE A 117 -14.44 4.79 -16.59
N LYS A 118 -14.96 5.63 -17.50
CA LYS A 118 -14.74 7.09 -17.46
C LYS A 118 -15.23 7.68 -16.14
N ALA A 119 -16.46 7.40 -15.76
CA ALA A 119 -17.06 7.90 -14.52
C ALA A 119 -16.26 7.44 -13.28
N TRP A 120 -15.81 6.19 -13.28
CA TRP A 120 -15.04 5.61 -12.18
C TRP A 120 -13.64 6.26 -12.04
N VAL A 121 -12.96 6.52 -13.16
CA VAL A 121 -11.67 7.23 -13.17
C VAL A 121 -11.84 8.66 -12.65
N GLU A 122 -12.84 9.40 -13.15
CA GLU A 122 -13.13 10.77 -12.72
C GLU A 122 -13.47 10.82 -11.22
N HIS A 123 -14.26 9.87 -10.72
CA HIS A 123 -14.60 9.74 -9.30
C HIS A 123 -13.34 9.55 -8.44
N ASN A 124 -12.46 8.61 -8.79
CA ASN A 124 -11.25 8.36 -8.02
C ASN A 124 -10.26 9.55 -8.04
N LEU A 125 -10.19 10.29 -9.15
CA LEU A 125 -9.40 11.52 -9.22
C LEU A 125 -10.03 12.66 -8.38
N GLU A 126 -11.35 12.70 -8.26
CA GLU A 126 -12.05 13.66 -7.42
C GLU A 126 -11.83 13.39 -5.93
N LEU A 127 -11.85 12.12 -5.49
CA LEU A 127 -11.53 11.69 -4.12
C LEU A 127 -10.17 12.20 -3.63
N VAL A 128 -9.19 12.28 -4.52
CA VAL A 128 -7.85 12.78 -4.21
C VAL A 128 -7.64 14.25 -4.62
N HIS A 129 -8.73 15.00 -4.89
CA HIS A 129 -8.70 16.40 -5.31
C HIS A 129 -7.83 16.67 -6.55
N MET A 130 -7.83 15.76 -7.52
CA MET A 130 -7.03 15.86 -8.75
C MET A 130 -7.86 16.12 -10.02
N LYS A 131 -9.18 16.28 -9.93
CA LYS A 131 -10.07 16.51 -11.07
C LYS A 131 -9.65 17.72 -11.93
N HIS A 132 -9.22 18.83 -11.28
CA HIS A 132 -8.78 20.05 -11.96
C HIS A 132 -7.51 19.87 -12.80
N ALA A 133 -6.71 18.84 -12.54
CA ALA A 133 -5.45 18.56 -13.20
C ALA A 133 -5.43 17.20 -13.91
N MET A 134 -6.59 16.57 -14.11
CA MET A 134 -6.67 15.19 -14.62
C MET A 134 -6.07 15.01 -16.02
N HIS A 135 -6.02 16.06 -16.84
CA HIS A 135 -5.46 16.02 -18.19
C HIS A 135 -3.98 16.41 -18.26
N LYS A 136 -3.38 16.82 -17.12
CA LYS A 136 -1.95 17.15 -17.05
C LYS A 136 -1.10 15.89 -16.98
N ARG A 137 0.10 15.96 -17.56
CA ARG A 137 1.13 14.92 -17.47
C ARG A 137 1.95 15.05 -16.18
N PRO A 138 2.64 13.99 -15.74
CA PRO A 138 3.48 14.04 -14.53
C PRO A 138 4.50 15.18 -14.50
N ALA A 139 5.05 15.58 -15.65
CA ALA A 139 5.98 16.71 -15.74
C ALA A 139 5.35 18.07 -15.42
N GLU A 140 4.01 18.19 -15.50
CA GLU A 140 3.26 19.43 -15.35
C GLU A 140 2.63 19.59 -13.96
N ILE A 141 2.84 18.63 -13.05
CA ILE A 141 2.26 18.60 -11.71
C ILE A 141 3.32 18.41 -10.64
N SER A 142 3.03 18.89 -9.42
CA SER A 142 3.94 18.80 -8.28
C SER A 142 4.13 17.36 -7.79
N GLY A 143 5.15 17.11 -6.95
CA GLY A 143 5.40 15.81 -6.32
C GLY A 143 4.19 15.31 -5.53
N GLY A 144 3.58 16.17 -4.71
CA GLY A 144 2.37 15.83 -3.96
C GLY A 144 1.18 15.52 -4.86
N MET A 145 1.02 16.21 -6.00
CA MET A 145 -0.02 15.88 -6.98
C MET A 145 0.23 14.53 -7.64
N LYS A 146 1.50 14.20 -7.97
CA LYS A 146 1.87 12.87 -8.48
C LYS A 146 1.50 11.77 -7.48
N GLN A 147 1.77 12.00 -6.20
CA GLN A 147 1.45 11.05 -5.15
C GLN A 147 -0.06 10.80 -5.05
N ARG A 148 -0.87 11.86 -5.09
CA ARG A 148 -2.32 11.76 -5.11
C ARG A 148 -2.84 10.96 -6.30
N VAL A 149 -2.30 11.17 -7.49
CA VAL A 149 -2.65 10.36 -8.67
C VAL A 149 -2.25 8.89 -8.48
N GLY A 150 -1.10 8.61 -7.87
CA GLY A 150 -0.66 7.25 -7.53
C GLY A 150 -1.64 6.55 -6.57
N ILE A 151 -2.13 7.27 -5.55
CA ILE A 151 -3.16 6.79 -4.62
C ILE A 151 -4.48 6.53 -5.36
N ALA A 152 -4.96 7.48 -6.17
CA ALA A 152 -6.19 7.29 -6.97
C ALA A 152 -6.09 6.05 -7.88
N ARG A 153 -4.93 5.84 -8.51
CA ARG A 153 -4.68 4.67 -9.36
C ARG A 153 -4.80 3.36 -8.56
N ALA A 154 -4.24 3.32 -7.36
CA ALA A 154 -4.29 2.13 -6.51
C ALA A 154 -5.72 1.86 -6.01
N LEU A 155 -6.42 2.88 -5.51
CA LEU A 155 -7.80 2.78 -5.02
C LEU A 155 -8.78 2.39 -6.12
N SER A 156 -8.59 2.90 -7.34
CA SER A 156 -9.47 2.62 -8.48
C SER A 156 -9.51 1.15 -8.92
N MET A 157 -8.56 0.34 -8.45
CA MET A 157 -8.52 -1.11 -8.70
C MET A 157 -9.45 -1.90 -7.78
N GLU A 158 -10.04 -1.28 -6.74
CA GLU A 158 -10.83 -1.94 -5.68
C GLU A 158 -10.08 -3.16 -5.09
N PRO A 159 -8.83 -2.99 -4.59
CA PRO A 159 -8.03 -4.11 -4.15
C PRO A 159 -8.52 -4.65 -2.79
N ASP A 160 -8.34 -5.97 -2.55
CA ASP A 160 -8.55 -6.57 -1.24
C ASP A 160 -7.48 -6.12 -0.22
N VAL A 161 -6.25 -5.90 -0.72
CA VAL A 161 -5.11 -5.42 0.08
C VAL A 161 -4.47 -4.20 -0.59
N LEU A 162 -4.44 -3.09 0.14
CA LEU A 162 -3.77 -1.85 -0.27
C LEU A 162 -2.41 -1.73 0.45
N LEU A 163 -1.35 -1.70 -0.33
CA LEU A 163 0.03 -1.61 0.13
C LEU A 163 0.55 -0.19 -0.12
N MET A 164 1.08 0.47 0.90
CA MET A 164 1.54 1.85 0.78
C MET A 164 2.95 2.00 1.35
N ASP A 165 3.89 2.45 0.53
CA ASP A 165 5.27 2.75 0.93
C ASP A 165 5.45 4.26 1.05
N GLU A 166 5.44 4.78 2.30
CA GLU A 166 5.56 6.21 2.63
C GLU A 166 4.64 7.12 1.80
N PRO A 167 3.32 6.86 1.75
CA PRO A 167 2.43 7.47 0.77
C PRO A 167 2.25 8.99 0.93
N PHE A 168 2.62 9.55 2.07
CA PHE A 168 2.38 10.97 2.39
C PHE A 168 3.66 11.80 2.49
N GLY A 169 4.84 11.20 2.29
CA GLY A 169 6.12 11.88 2.45
C GLY A 169 6.34 13.11 1.55
N ALA A 170 5.71 13.14 0.38
CA ALA A 170 5.81 14.26 -0.58
C ALA A 170 4.71 15.33 -0.41
N LEU A 171 3.81 15.18 0.59
CA LEU A 171 2.68 16.09 0.82
C LEU A 171 3.02 17.16 1.86
N ASP A 172 2.51 18.38 1.65
CA ASP A 172 2.47 19.39 2.70
C ASP A 172 1.49 18.97 3.83
N ALA A 173 1.61 19.59 5.00
CA ALA A 173 0.88 19.19 6.20
C ALA A 173 -0.65 19.21 6.02
N LEU A 174 -1.21 20.25 5.37
CA LEU A 174 -2.66 20.36 5.18
C LEU A 174 -3.18 19.30 4.19
N THR A 175 -2.49 19.15 3.06
CA THR A 175 -2.83 18.13 2.07
C THR A 175 -2.69 16.71 2.66
N ARG A 176 -1.68 16.49 3.50
CA ARG A 176 -1.46 15.23 4.21
C ARG A 176 -2.65 14.90 5.12
N ALA A 177 -3.08 15.83 5.97
CA ALA A 177 -4.23 15.63 6.86
C ALA A 177 -5.50 15.27 6.07
N HIS A 178 -5.82 16.02 5.02
CA HIS A 178 -6.97 15.69 4.16
C HIS A 178 -6.89 14.32 3.49
N MET A 179 -5.69 13.91 3.07
CA MET A 179 -5.51 12.60 2.45
C MET A 179 -5.60 11.45 3.47
N GLN A 180 -5.18 11.68 4.71
CA GLN A 180 -5.34 10.72 5.81
C GLN A 180 -6.82 10.51 6.13
N ASP A 181 -7.59 11.60 6.26
CA ASP A 181 -9.04 11.53 6.48
C ASP A 181 -9.75 10.77 5.34
N SER A 182 -9.45 11.14 4.08
CA SER A 182 -10.01 10.46 2.91
C SER A 182 -9.66 8.96 2.88
N LEU A 183 -8.44 8.60 3.27
CA LEU A 183 -8.01 7.20 3.30
C LEU A 183 -8.79 6.39 4.35
N ILE A 184 -9.02 6.96 5.54
CA ILE A 184 -9.83 6.34 6.59
C ILE A 184 -11.27 6.10 6.10
N GLU A 185 -11.88 7.10 5.47
CA GLU A 185 -13.24 7.01 4.94
C GLU A 185 -13.35 5.93 3.84
N ILE A 186 -12.44 5.95 2.87
CA ILE A 186 -12.39 4.98 1.78
C ILE A 186 -12.16 3.55 2.32
N GLN A 187 -11.23 3.39 3.27
CA GLN A 187 -10.95 2.10 3.88
C GLN A 187 -12.17 1.55 4.64
N ALA A 188 -12.90 2.41 5.33
CA ALA A 188 -14.14 2.04 6.02
C ALA A 188 -15.25 1.63 5.04
N GLU A 189 -15.37 2.30 3.89
CA GLU A 189 -16.35 1.99 2.85
C GLU A 189 -16.03 0.69 2.11
N LEU A 190 -14.78 0.54 1.67
CA LEU A 190 -14.34 -0.63 0.89
C LEU A 190 -14.05 -1.86 1.76
N ASN A 191 -13.87 -1.68 3.07
CA ASN A 191 -13.45 -2.72 4.02
C ASN A 191 -12.22 -3.51 3.53
N ASN A 192 -11.31 -2.81 2.82
CA ASN A 192 -10.07 -3.40 2.37
C ASN A 192 -9.02 -3.41 3.49
N THR A 193 -8.08 -4.35 3.39
CA THR A 193 -6.95 -4.44 4.33
C THR A 193 -5.86 -3.48 3.88
N VAL A 194 -5.29 -2.70 4.79
CA VAL A 194 -4.23 -1.74 4.49
C VAL A 194 -2.94 -2.12 5.22
N ILE A 195 -1.84 -2.19 4.48
CA ILE A 195 -0.49 -2.28 5.06
C ILE A 195 0.28 -1.05 4.60
N ARG A 196 0.68 -0.24 5.56
CA ARG A 196 1.40 1.00 5.29
C ARG A 196 2.78 1.00 5.95
N VAL A 197 3.79 1.38 5.20
CA VAL A 197 5.11 1.72 5.72
C VAL A 197 5.15 3.21 6.02
N THR A 198 5.65 3.56 7.20
CA THR A 198 5.93 4.94 7.59
C THR A 198 7.09 4.98 8.59
N HIS A 199 7.76 6.11 8.65
CA HIS A 199 8.73 6.43 9.71
C HIS A 199 8.15 7.42 10.75
N GLU A 200 6.93 7.93 10.50
CA GLU A 200 6.21 8.87 11.36
C GLU A 200 5.33 8.09 12.35
N VAL A 201 5.71 8.12 13.64
CA VAL A 201 4.99 7.39 14.70
C VAL A 201 3.58 7.97 14.90
N ASP A 202 3.44 9.30 14.87
CA ASP A 202 2.16 9.98 15.05
C ASP A 202 1.15 9.56 13.97
N GLU A 203 1.60 9.44 12.72
CA GLU A 203 0.77 8.94 11.62
C GLU A 203 0.38 7.46 11.82
N ALA A 204 1.30 6.64 12.34
CA ALA A 204 1.00 5.24 12.60
C ALA A 204 -0.08 5.11 13.67
N VAL A 205 0.03 5.86 14.76
CA VAL A 205 -0.97 5.88 15.84
C VAL A 205 -2.31 6.44 15.37
N LEU A 206 -2.30 7.46 14.51
CA LEU A 206 -3.52 8.08 13.98
C LEU A 206 -4.34 7.13 13.13
N LEU A 207 -3.70 6.33 12.29
CA LEU A 207 -4.37 5.59 11.22
C LEU A 207 -4.51 4.09 11.49
N ALA A 208 -3.54 3.48 12.20
CA ALA A 208 -3.48 2.03 12.30
C ALA A 208 -4.35 1.46 13.44
N ASP A 209 -4.89 0.27 13.21
CA ASP A 209 -5.46 -0.58 14.26
C ASP A 209 -4.34 -1.32 14.99
N ARG A 210 -3.23 -1.60 14.27
CA ARG A 210 -2.05 -2.27 14.82
C ARG A 210 -0.76 -1.74 14.20
N ILE A 211 0.24 -1.56 15.04
CA ILE A 211 1.58 -1.11 14.65
C ILE A 211 2.55 -2.26 14.84
N ILE A 212 3.31 -2.55 13.80
CA ILE A 212 4.35 -3.57 13.80
C ILE A 212 5.71 -2.87 13.67
N MET A 213 6.53 -3.01 14.70
CA MET A 213 7.89 -2.47 14.74
C MET A 213 8.87 -3.49 14.19
N MET A 214 9.63 -3.10 13.19
CA MET A 214 10.71 -3.91 12.65
C MET A 214 12.05 -3.57 13.32
N ARG A 215 12.82 -4.58 13.69
CA ARG A 215 14.15 -4.43 14.30
C ARG A 215 15.22 -4.29 13.21
N ASN A 216 16.25 -3.50 13.54
CA ASN A 216 17.50 -3.53 12.79
C ASN A 216 18.38 -4.66 13.30
N GLY A 217 19.00 -5.39 12.40
CA GLY A 217 19.94 -6.46 12.74
C GLY A 217 20.59 -7.05 11.49
N PRO A 218 21.52 -7.99 11.61
CA PRO A 218 22.11 -8.69 10.45
C PRO A 218 21.10 -9.56 9.69
N ALA A 219 19.90 -9.75 10.24
CA ALA A 219 18.73 -10.37 9.64
C ALA A 219 17.50 -9.73 10.29
N GLU A 220 16.79 -8.93 9.53
CA GLU A 220 15.72 -8.07 10.03
C GLU A 220 14.45 -8.89 10.27
N THR A 221 13.81 -8.67 11.41
CA THR A 221 12.60 -9.39 11.81
C THR A 221 11.64 -8.46 12.56
N ILE A 222 10.51 -9.00 13.00
CA ILE A 222 9.55 -8.28 13.84
C ILE A 222 10.15 -8.08 15.24
N GLY A 223 10.10 -6.84 15.70
CA GLY A 223 10.52 -6.47 17.05
C GLY A 223 9.38 -6.54 18.05
N GLU A 224 8.34 -5.77 17.81
CA GLU A 224 7.20 -5.61 18.69
C GLU A 224 5.93 -5.39 17.88
N VAL A 225 4.80 -5.84 18.41
CA VAL A 225 3.47 -5.63 17.83
C VAL A 225 2.61 -4.93 18.86
N LEU A 226 2.06 -3.78 18.50
CA LEU A 226 1.25 -2.93 19.37
C LEU A 226 -0.16 -2.80 18.80
N ASP A 227 -1.16 -3.21 19.55
CA ASP A 227 -2.56 -2.93 19.23
C ASP A 227 -2.89 -1.48 19.62
N VAL A 228 -3.58 -0.76 18.73
CA VAL A 228 -3.96 0.64 18.94
C VAL A 228 -5.44 0.69 19.32
N ASP A 229 -5.71 0.63 20.63
CA ASP A 229 -7.07 0.66 21.21
C ASP A 229 -7.62 2.10 21.31
N LEU A 230 -7.70 2.79 20.17
CA LEU A 230 -8.25 4.14 20.05
C LEU A 230 -9.40 4.14 19.03
N PRO A 231 -10.44 4.98 19.23
CA PRO A 231 -11.53 5.10 18.24
C PRO A 231 -11.01 5.48 16.85
N ARG A 232 -11.58 4.94 15.78
CA ARG A 232 -11.10 5.19 14.39
C ARG A 232 -11.22 6.66 13.92
N LYS A 233 -12.04 7.48 14.53
CA LYS A 233 -12.02 8.96 14.33
C LYS A 233 -11.15 9.59 15.41
N ARG A 234 -9.87 9.63 15.16
CA ARG A 234 -8.85 10.19 16.05
C ARG A 234 -8.57 11.61 15.59
N ASN A 235 -9.20 12.60 16.25
CA ASN A 235 -8.92 14.03 16.06
C ASN A 235 -7.75 14.46 16.92
#